data_06f3f50a56beb79b9692f4329d3003a9
#
_entry.id   06f3f50a56beb79b9692f4329d3003a9
#
_cell.length_a   1.000
_cell.length_b   1.000
_cell.length_c   1.000
_cell.angle_alpha   90.00
_cell.angle_beta   90.00
_cell.angle_gamma   90.00
#
_symmetry.space_group_name_H-M   'P 1'
#
loop_
_entity.id
_entity.type
_entity.pdbx_description
1 polymer ?
#
loop_
_entity_poly.entity_id
_entity_poly.type
_entity_poly.pdbx_seq_one_letter_code
_entity_poly.pdbx_strand_id
1 'polypeptide(L)'
;MILNMKKILKTIIIFFLLIAILGTLMYICQENVNPNVSYAASSNTSDIQLMARAINGEARGEPYEGQVAVGAVILNRVKSSQFPNTIAGVIYQKGAFTAVADGQINQPIDSNSTVYKAARDAMNGWDPTGGCIYYFNPNTATNKWIWSRPLVKVIGKHRFCK
;
A
#
# COMPACT_ATOMS: atom_id res chain seq x y z
N MET A 1 46.63 -3.70 -52.37
CA MET A 1 45.24 -3.22 -52.41
C MET A 1 44.22 -4.25 -51.87
N ILE A 2 44.30 -5.52 -52.31
CA ILE A 2 43.35 -6.60 -51.93
C ILE A 2 43.37 -6.95 -50.43
N LEU A 3 44.53 -6.87 -49.76
CA LEU A 3 44.67 -7.18 -48.32
C LEU A 3 43.96 -6.17 -47.45
N ASN A 4 43.88 -4.92 -47.86
CA ASN A 4 43.19 -3.83 -47.14
C ASN A 4 41.66 -3.95 -47.27
N MET A 5 41.16 -4.38 -48.41
CA MET A 5 39.73 -4.61 -48.63
C MET A 5 39.19 -5.75 -47.74
N LYS A 6 39.93 -6.85 -47.55
CA LYS A 6 39.54 -7.95 -46.66
C LYS A 6 39.46 -7.52 -45.17
N LYS A 7 40.37 -6.64 -44.73
CA LYS A 7 40.31 -6.07 -43.37
C LYS A 7 39.10 -5.16 -43.18
N ILE A 8 38.82 -4.28 -44.12
CA ILE A 8 37.68 -3.39 -44.12
C ILE A 8 36.36 -4.18 -44.09
N LEU A 9 36.24 -5.21 -44.92
CA LEU A 9 35.06 -6.07 -44.97
C LEU A 9 34.81 -6.81 -43.63
N LYS A 10 35.89 -7.32 -43.00
CA LYS A 10 35.78 -7.95 -41.66
C LYS A 10 35.30 -6.95 -40.61
N THR A 11 35.80 -5.71 -40.60
CA THR A 11 35.38 -4.68 -39.65
C THR A 11 33.91 -4.31 -39.84
N ILE A 12 33.44 -4.21 -41.06
CA ILE A 12 32.03 -3.94 -41.38
C ILE A 12 31.13 -5.08 -40.89
N ILE A 13 31.51 -6.33 -41.11
CA ILE A 13 30.74 -7.51 -40.65
C ILE A 13 30.66 -7.54 -39.13
N ILE A 14 31.78 -7.28 -38.43
CA ILE A 14 31.78 -7.23 -36.94
C ILE A 14 30.88 -6.10 -36.44
N PHE A 15 30.86 -4.95 -37.08
CA PHE A 15 30.01 -3.82 -36.71
C PHE A 15 28.52 -4.14 -36.86
N PHE A 16 28.13 -4.79 -37.96
CA PHE A 16 26.72 -5.24 -38.13
C PHE A 16 26.33 -6.35 -37.17
N LEU A 17 27.24 -7.26 -36.81
CA LEU A 17 26.99 -8.27 -35.78
C LEU A 17 26.77 -7.64 -34.38
N LEU A 18 27.56 -6.64 -34.02
CA LEU A 18 27.41 -5.90 -32.77
C LEU A 18 26.08 -5.15 -32.71
N ILE A 19 25.65 -4.52 -33.80
CA ILE A 19 24.35 -3.84 -33.88
C ILE A 19 23.20 -4.86 -33.72
N ALA A 20 23.30 -6.03 -34.36
CA ALA A 20 22.31 -7.09 -34.26
C ALA A 20 22.21 -7.63 -32.81
N ILE A 21 23.34 -7.82 -32.11
CA ILE A 21 23.41 -8.26 -30.74
C ILE A 21 22.81 -7.19 -29.79
N LEU A 22 23.14 -5.91 -29.98
CA LEU A 22 22.53 -4.81 -29.20
C LEU A 22 21.01 -4.73 -29.44
N GLY A 23 20.57 -4.89 -30.68
CA GLY A 23 19.14 -4.90 -31.01
C GLY A 23 18.38 -6.04 -30.35
N THR A 24 18.97 -7.25 -30.34
CA THR A 24 18.37 -8.42 -29.65
C THR A 24 18.37 -8.26 -28.13
N LEU A 25 19.42 -7.67 -27.52
CA LEU A 25 19.43 -7.35 -26.09
C LEU A 25 18.36 -6.33 -25.73
N MET A 26 18.19 -5.28 -26.52
CA MET A 26 17.14 -4.28 -26.32
C MET A 26 15.75 -4.89 -26.47
N TYR A 27 15.54 -5.79 -27.44
CA TYR A 27 14.28 -6.49 -27.63
C TYR A 27 13.95 -7.40 -26.45
N ILE A 28 14.91 -8.19 -25.95
CA ILE A 28 14.75 -9.04 -24.76
C ILE A 28 14.48 -8.21 -23.50
N CYS A 29 15.09 -7.03 -23.37
CA CYS A 29 14.84 -6.13 -22.24
C CYS A 29 13.41 -5.55 -22.28
N GLN A 30 12.84 -5.37 -23.47
CA GLN A 30 11.48 -4.84 -23.65
C GLN A 30 10.39 -5.89 -23.39
N GLU A 31 10.64 -7.16 -23.66
CA GLU A 31 9.68 -8.26 -23.38
C GLU A 31 9.58 -8.62 -21.88
N ASN A 32 10.56 -8.26 -21.05
CA ASN A 32 10.55 -8.53 -19.61
C ASN A 32 9.84 -7.49 -18.77
N VAL A 33 9.29 -6.44 -19.35
CA VAL A 33 8.37 -5.51 -18.64
C VAL A 33 6.99 -6.15 -18.62
N ASN A 34 6.74 -6.99 -17.63
CA ASN A 34 5.42 -7.57 -17.41
C ASN A 34 4.43 -6.44 -17.04
N PRO A 35 3.45 -6.09 -17.92
CA PRO A 35 2.52 -4.99 -17.65
C PRO A 35 1.69 -5.23 -16.38
N ASN A 36 1.52 -6.49 -15.97
CA ASN A 36 0.82 -6.84 -14.74
C ASN A 36 1.63 -6.48 -13.47
N VAL A 37 2.98 -6.50 -13.53
CA VAL A 37 3.83 -6.08 -12.41
C VAL A 37 3.76 -4.57 -12.21
N SER A 38 3.74 -3.79 -13.27
CA SER A 38 3.58 -2.33 -13.21
C SER A 38 2.20 -1.93 -12.67
N TYR A 39 1.13 -2.63 -13.07
CA TYR A 39 -0.23 -2.37 -12.58
C TYR A 39 -0.39 -2.75 -11.09
N ALA A 40 0.14 -3.90 -10.67
CA ALA A 40 0.12 -4.32 -9.26
C ALA A 40 0.95 -3.39 -8.37
N ALA A 41 2.12 -2.94 -8.81
CA ALA A 41 2.95 -1.98 -8.07
C ALA A 41 2.27 -0.61 -7.95
N SER A 42 1.60 -0.13 -9.00
CA SER A 42 0.83 1.13 -8.98
C SER A 42 -0.39 1.04 -8.06
N SER A 43 -1.11 -0.08 -8.07
CA SER A 43 -2.24 -0.36 -7.17
C SER A 43 -1.79 -0.36 -5.71
N ASN A 44 -0.73 -1.09 -5.37
CA ASN A 44 -0.19 -1.14 -4.02
C ASN A 44 0.25 0.24 -3.50
N THR A 45 0.86 1.06 -4.34
CA THR A 45 1.26 2.42 -3.96
C THR A 45 0.05 3.30 -3.67
N SER A 46 -1.02 3.17 -4.47
CA SER A 46 -2.28 3.86 -4.25
C SER A 46 -2.95 3.42 -2.93
N ASP A 47 -2.97 2.13 -2.64
CA ASP A 47 -3.57 1.55 -1.44
C ASP A 47 -2.81 1.97 -0.17
N ILE A 48 -1.47 1.94 -0.18
CA ILE A 48 -0.64 2.44 0.93
C ILE A 48 -0.93 3.93 1.19
N GLN A 49 -1.02 4.73 0.13
CA GLN A 49 -1.29 6.17 0.23
C GLN A 49 -2.67 6.44 0.85
N LEU A 50 -3.68 5.69 0.40
CA LEU A 50 -5.04 5.80 0.93
C LEU A 50 -5.12 5.36 2.41
N MET A 51 -4.48 4.24 2.76
CA MET A 51 -4.38 3.79 4.15
C MET A 51 -3.65 4.81 5.03
N ALA A 52 -2.54 5.38 4.56
CA ALA A 52 -1.80 6.39 5.31
C ALA A 52 -2.67 7.63 5.60
N ARG A 53 -3.49 8.05 4.65
CA ARG A 53 -4.46 9.14 4.84
C ARG A 53 -5.53 8.80 5.88
N ALA A 54 -6.07 7.59 5.83
CA ALA A 54 -7.03 7.12 6.83
C ALA A 54 -6.39 7.05 8.23
N ILE A 55 -5.19 6.46 8.36
CA ILE A 55 -4.43 6.40 9.62
C ILE A 55 -4.14 7.81 10.14
N ASN A 56 -3.76 8.75 9.26
CA ASN A 56 -3.49 10.13 9.66
C ASN A 56 -4.73 10.80 10.27
N GLY A 57 -5.89 10.64 9.66
CA GLY A 57 -7.13 11.19 10.19
C GLY A 57 -7.57 10.58 11.51
N GLU A 58 -7.37 9.29 11.69
CA GLU A 58 -7.89 8.53 12.82
C GLU A 58 -6.87 8.37 13.98
N ALA A 59 -5.58 8.33 13.68
CA ALA A 59 -4.58 7.87 14.65
C ALA A 59 -3.25 8.64 14.63
N ARG A 60 -3.15 9.83 13.99
CA ARG A 60 -1.87 10.59 13.94
C ARG A 60 -1.31 10.97 15.32
N GLY A 61 -2.16 11.08 16.32
CA GLY A 61 -1.78 11.38 17.71
C GLY A 61 -1.63 10.14 18.60
N GLU A 62 -1.73 8.95 18.05
CA GLU A 62 -1.55 7.69 18.76
C GLU A 62 -0.08 7.21 18.72
N PRO A 63 0.33 6.34 19.67
CA PRO A 63 1.60 5.64 19.56
C PRO A 63 1.72 4.91 18.22
N TYR A 64 2.95 4.68 17.74
CA TYR A 64 3.19 4.02 16.45
C TYR A 64 2.43 2.68 16.30
N GLU A 65 2.45 1.84 17.34
CA GLU A 65 1.68 0.60 17.39
C GLU A 65 0.17 0.85 17.17
N GLY A 66 -0.37 1.94 17.71
CA GLY A 66 -1.77 2.34 17.53
C GLY A 66 -2.08 2.77 16.09
N GLN A 67 -1.14 3.44 15.44
CA GLN A 67 -1.25 3.77 14.02
C GLN A 67 -1.26 2.52 13.14
N VAL A 68 -0.37 1.55 13.40
CA VAL A 68 -0.36 0.25 12.71
C VAL A 68 -1.66 -0.51 12.99
N ALA A 69 -2.15 -0.48 14.24
CA ALA A 69 -3.39 -1.15 14.64
C ALA A 69 -4.62 -0.67 13.85
N VAL A 70 -4.73 0.63 13.59
CA VAL A 70 -5.82 1.16 12.74
C VAL A 70 -5.67 0.64 11.29
N GLY A 71 -4.46 0.60 10.75
CA GLY A 71 -4.19 0.00 9.45
C GLY A 71 -4.56 -1.49 9.40
N ALA A 72 -4.19 -2.24 10.44
CA ALA A 72 -4.52 -3.66 10.56
C ALA A 72 -6.04 -3.91 10.60
N VAL A 73 -6.82 -3.06 11.31
CA VAL A 73 -8.28 -3.16 11.31
C VAL A 73 -8.85 -2.97 9.90
N ILE A 74 -8.34 -2.04 9.10
CA ILE A 74 -8.77 -1.88 7.70
C ILE A 74 -8.56 -3.19 6.93
N LEU A 75 -7.39 -3.80 7.05
CA LEU A 75 -7.06 -5.05 6.36
C LEU A 75 -7.85 -6.26 6.88
N ASN A 76 -8.14 -6.30 8.17
CA ASN A 76 -8.98 -7.34 8.76
C ASN A 76 -10.43 -7.22 8.26
N ARG A 77 -10.94 -6.00 8.08
CA ARG A 77 -12.25 -5.77 7.44
C ARG A 77 -12.26 -6.26 6.00
N VAL A 78 -11.23 -5.96 5.20
CA VAL A 78 -11.11 -6.45 3.82
C VAL A 78 -11.17 -7.98 3.74
N LYS A 79 -10.61 -8.68 4.73
CA LYS A 79 -10.63 -10.16 4.81
C LYS A 79 -11.95 -10.73 5.34
N SER A 80 -12.77 -9.91 5.97
CA SER A 80 -14.04 -10.32 6.57
C SER A 80 -15.19 -10.21 5.57
N SER A 81 -16.04 -11.24 5.49
CA SER A 81 -17.24 -11.23 4.64
C SER A 81 -18.29 -10.18 5.07
N GLN A 82 -18.14 -9.56 6.23
CA GLN A 82 -19.03 -8.54 6.74
C GLN A 82 -18.76 -7.13 6.17
N PHE A 83 -17.66 -6.96 5.44
CA PHE A 83 -17.18 -5.67 4.94
C PHE A 83 -16.86 -5.76 3.44
N PRO A 84 -16.69 -4.59 2.77
CA PRO A 84 -16.18 -4.58 1.41
C PRO A 84 -14.80 -5.26 1.31
N ASN A 85 -14.56 -5.94 0.18
CA ASN A 85 -13.35 -6.72 -0.06
C ASN A 85 -12.18 -5.92 -0.64
N THR A 86 -12.20 -4.59 -0.55
CA THR A 86 -11.13 -3.70 -0.99
C THR A 86 -10.82 -2.65 0.07
N ILE A 87 -9.57 -2.16 0.12
CA ILE A 87 -9.15 -1.10 1.04
C ILE A 87 -9.98 0.16 0.82
N ALA A 88 -10.16 0.58 -0.42
CA ALA A 88 -10.99 1.73 -0.75
C ALA A 88 -12.45 1.53 -0.34
N GLY A 89 -13.01 0.35 -0.60
CA GLY A 89 -14.39 0.01 -0.18
C GLY A 89 -14.59 0.09 1.32
N VAL A 90 -13.64 -0.40 2.10
CA VAL A 90 -13.68 -0.32 3.58
C VAL A 90 -13.56 1.13 4.06
N ILE A 91 -12.60 1.90 3.51
CA ILE A 91 -12.35 3.27 3.96
C ILE A 91 -13.52 4.20 3.61
N TYR A 92 -14.05 4.10 2.39
CA TYR A 92 -15.16 4.95 1.94
C TYR A 92 -16.56 4.42 2.33
N GLN A 93 -16.65 3.33 3.07
CA GLN A 93 -17.92 2.86 3.59
C GLN A 93 -18.57 3.95 4.46
N LYS A 94 -19.84 4.25 4.21
CA LYS A 94 -20.56 5.33 4.88
C LYS A 94 -20.45 5.22 6.42
N GLY A 95 -19.90 6.24 7.05
CA GLY A 95 -19.76 6.33 8.51
C GLY A 95 -18.65 5.46 9.12
N ALA A 96 -17.80 4.83 8.30
CA ALA A 96 -16.73 3.97 8.78
C ALA A 96 -15.54 4.75 9.35
N PHE A 97 -15.21 5.89 8.73
CA PHE A 97 -14.05 6.71 9.09
C PHE A 97 -14.42 8.19 9.13
N THR A 98 -14.07 8.86 10.22
CA THR A 98 -14.29 10.30 10.41
C THR A 98 -13.50 11.10 9.38
N ALA A 99 -12.30 10.65 9.06
CA ALA A 99 -11.43 11.27 8.06
C ALA A 99 -12.07 11.43 6.66
N VAL A 100 -13.02 10.59 6.32
CA VAL A 100 -13.80 10.69 5.07
C VAL A 100 -14.84 11.80 5.19
N ALA A 101 -15.54 11.85 6.33
CA ALA A 101 -16.62 12.80 6.56
C ALA A 101 -16.13 14.25 6.68
N ASP A 102 -14.97 14.47 7.28
CA ASP A 102 -14.37 15.81 7.50
C ASP A 102 -13.36 16.22 6.42
N GLY A 103 -13.13 15.38 5.42
CA GLY A 103 -12.26 15.66 4.28
C GLY A 103 -10.76 15.46 4.53
N GLN A 104 -10.33 15.02 5.72
CA GLN A 104 -8.93 14.74 6.03
C GLN A 104 -8.33 13.64 5.15
N ILE A 105 -9.17 12.74 4.62
CA ILE A 105 -8.77 11.68 3.69
C ILE A 105 -8.12 12.22 2.40
N ASN A 106 -8.39 13.49 2.04
CA ASN A 106 -7.86 14.12 0.83
C ASN A 106 -6.53 14.84 1.08
N GLN A 107 -6.06 14.93 2.33
CA GLN A 107 -4.79 15.60 2.64
C GLN A 107 -3.61 14.79 2.11
N PRO A 108 -2.62 15.43 1.48
CA PRO A 108 -1.41 14.75 1.05
C PRO A 108 -0.63 14.25 2.26
N ILE A 109 -0.07 13.05 2.15
CA ILE A 109 0.78 12.44 3.19
C ILE A 109 2.18 12.26 2.64
N ASP A 110 3.17 12.76 3.38
CA ASP A 110 4.58 12.54 3.08
C ASP A 110 4.90 11.03 3.20
N SER A 111 5.56 10.48 2.19
CA SER A 111 6.00 9.09 2.16
C SER A 111 7.01 8.72 3.25
N ASN A 112 7.65 9.71 3.87
CA ASN A 112 8.57 9.54 5.00
C ASN A 112 7.87 9.68 6.37
N SER A 113 6.58 10.00 6.39
CA SER A 113 5.83 10.16 7.64
C SER A 113 5.64 8.84 8.39
N THR A 114 5.45 8.94 9.72
CA THR A 114 5.19 7.77 10.57
C THR A 114 3.90 7.03 10.16
N VAL A 115 2.86 7.76 9.76
CA VAL A 115 1.59 7.14 9.31
C VAL A 115 1.74 6.39 7.99
N TYR A 116 2.60 6.87 7.08
CA TYR A 116 2.89 6.14 5.84
C TYR A 116 3.68 4.86 6.13
N LYS A 117 4.65 4.92 7.05
CA LYS A 117 5.38 3.74 7.53
C LYS A 117 4.43 2.75 8.20
N ALA A 118 3.52 3.22 9.06
CA ALA A 118 2.53 2.39 9.74
C ALA A 118 1.58 1.68 8.74
N ALA A 119 1.13 2.38 7.68
CA ALA A 119 0.35 1.78 6.60
C ALA A 119 1.12 0.65 5.91
N ARG A 120 2.40 0.86 5.61
CA ARG A 120 3.27 -0.15 5.00
C ARG A 120 3.47 -1.35 5.91
N ASP A 121 3.74 -1.14 7.20
CA ASP A 121 3.95 -2.23 8.16
C ASP A 121 2.68 -3.07 8.35
N ALA A 122 1.50 -2.43 8.39
CA ALA A 122 0.23 -3.15 8.40
C ALA A 122 0.03 -3.99 7.12
N MET A 123 0.31 -3.43 5.94
CA MET A 123 0.23 -4.15 4.67
C MET A 123 1.23 -5.30 4.57
N ASN A 124 2.37 -5.21 5.25
CA ASN A 124 3.34 -6.29 5.38
C ASN A 124 2.94 -7.36 6.40
N GLY A 125 1.76 -7.21 7.03
CA GLY A 125 1.16 -8.23 7.89
C GLY A 125 1.30 -7.99 9.39
N TRP A 126 1.87 -6.85 9.83
CA TRP A 126 1.90 -6.56 11.26
C TRP A 126 0.50 -6.15 11.74
N ASP A 127 -0.12 -7.03 12.52
CA ASP A 127 -1.40 -6.81 13.19
C ASP A 127 -1.24 -6.90 14.72
N PRO A 128 -1.08 -5.76 15.40
CA PRO A 128 -1.00 -5.75 16.86
C PRO A 128 -2.35 -5.98 17.56
N THR A 129 -3.46 -6.00 16.82
CA THR A 129 -4.81 -6.11 17.38
C THR A 129 -5.27 -7.55 17.59
N GLY A 130 -4.61 -8.52 16.98
CA GLY A 130 -5.03 -9.93 17.00
C GLY A 130 -6.33 -10.19 16.24
N GLY A 131 -6.50 -9.58 15.07
CA GLY A 131 -7.63 -9.80 14.17
C GLY A 131 -8.86 -8.97 14.50
N CYS A 132 -8.74 -7.84 15.21
CA CYS A 132 -9.88 -6.97 15.47
C CYS A 132 -10.40 -6.30 14.20
N ILE A 133 -11.73 -6.15 14.13
CA ILE A 133 -12.43 -5.47 13.03
C ILE A 133 -13.10 -4.17 13.46
N TYR A 134 -13.06 -3.86 14.76
CA TYR A 134 -13.59 -2.62 15.34
C TYR A 134 -12.56 -1.97 16.26
N TYR A 135 -12.63 -0.65 16.35
CA TYR A 135 -11.94 0.14 17.37
C TYR A 135 -12.74 1.39 17.71
N PHE A 136 -12.52 1.93 18.88
CA PHE A 136 -13.11 3.19 19.31
C PHE A 136 -12.29 3.85 20.42
N ASN A 137 -12.41 5.17 20.51
CA ASN A 137 -11.89 5.92 21.65
C ASN A 137 -13.02 6.04 22.72
N PRO A 138 -12.85 5.50 23.92
CA PRO A 138 -13.88 5.53 24.97
C PRO A 138 -14.25 6.93 25.42
N ASN A 139 -13.38 7.94 25.24
CA ASN A 139 -13.66 9.32 25.64
C ASN A 139 -14.58 10.05 24.65
N THR A 140 -14.72 9.56 23.43
CA THR A 140 -15.49 10.22 22.35
C THR A 140 -16.61 9.35 21.78
N ALA A 141 -16.59 8.04 22.06
CA ALA A 141 -17.57 7.11 21.51
C ALA A 141 -18.95 7.29 22.15
N THR A 142 -19.92 7.69 21.35
CA THR A 142 -21.32 7.88 21.74
C THR A 142 -22.22 6.70 21.41
N ASN A 143 -21.81 5.86 20.47
CA ASN A 143 -22.60 4.69 20.05
C ASN A 143 -22.51 3.56 21.09
N LYS A 144 -23.63 3.25 21.74
CA LYS A 144 -23.69 2.20 22.79
C LYS A 144 -23.35 0.80 22.24
N TRP A 145 -23.64 0.53 20.98
CA TRP A 145 -23.35 -0.77 20.35
C TRP A 145 -21.87 -1.14 20.40
N ILE A 146 -20.98 -0.17 20.16
CA ILE A 146 -19.54 -0.46 20.15
C ILE A 146 -19.01 -0.91 21.52
N TRP A 147 -19.64 -0.46 22.59
CA TRP A 147 -19.28 -0.83 23.95
C TRP A 147 -19.65 -2.28 24.31
N SER A 148 -20.58 -2.91 23.55
CA SER A 148 -20.94 -4.31 23.72
C SER A 148 -20.01 -5.28 22.98
N ARG A 149 -19.06 -4.77 22.19
CA ARG A 149 -18.13 -5.62 21.45
C ARG A 149 -17.05 -6.23 22.36
N PRO A 150 -16.68 -7.51 22.17
CA PRO A 150 -15.62 -8.15 22.95
C PRO A 150 -14.31 -7.38 22.82
N LEU A 151 -13.84 -6.79 23.92
CA LEU A 151 -12.56 -6.09 23.99
C LEU A 151 -11.42 -7.11 23.89
N VAL A 152 -10.49 -6.89 22.97
CA VAL A 152 -9.30 -7.72 22.80
C VAL A 152 -8.05 -7.00 23.31
N LYS A 153 -7.89 -5.73 22.94
CA LYS A 153 -6.66 -4.98 23.28
C LYS A 153 -6.94 -3.48 23.42
N VAL A 154 -6.13 -2.83 24.24
CA VAL A 154 -6.07 -1.37 24.36
C VAL A 154 -4.68 -0.94 23.89
N ILE A 155 -4.62 -0.02 22.92
CA ILE A 155 -3.38 0.58 22.43
C ILE A 155 -3.60 2.09 22.34
N GLY A 156 -2.79 2.87 23.06
CA GLY A 156 -3.00 4.30 23.18
C GLY A 156 -4.38 4.62 23.75
N LYS A 157 -5.11 5.49 23.07
CA LYS A 157 -6.47 5.88 23.45
C LYS A 157 -7.56 4.97 22.88
N HIS A 158 -7.19 4.00 22.03
CA HIS A 158 -8.15 3.15 21.32
C HIS A 158 -8.34 1.80 22.01
N ARG A 159 -9.59 1.34 22.02
CA ARG A 159 -10.02 -0.02 22.36
C ARG A 159 -10.30 -0.78 21.08
N PHE A 160 -9.62 -1.93 20.90
CA PHE A 160 -9.75 -2.80 19.73
C PHE A 160 -10.63 -4.00 20.09
N CYS A 161 -11.62 -4.31 19.24
CA CYS A 161 -12.72 -5.24 19.50
C CYS A 161 -13.00 -6.16 18.31
N LYS A 162 -13.70 -7.27 18.60
CA LYS A 162 -14.25 -8.21 17.60
C LYS A 162 -15.76 -8.09 17.46
#